data_278dd8aa4f63e9d9ca270113b786771e
#
_entry.id   278dd8aa4f63e9d9ca270113b786771e
#
_cell.length_a   1.000
_cell.length_b   1.000
_cell.length_c   1.000
_cell.angle_alpha   90.00
_cell.angle_beta   90.00
_cell.angle_gamma   90.00
#
_symmetry.space_group_name_H-M   'P 1'
#
loop_
_entity.id
_entity.type
_entity.pdbx_description
1 polymer ?
#
loop_
_entity_poly.entity_id
_entity_poly.type
_entity_poly.pdbx_seq_one_letter_code
_entity_poly.pdbx_strand_id
1 'polypeptide(L)'
;KEGYKTLMIEIKKPRIECIETPADSSYGKYIIEPLERGYGTTLGNSLRRVLLSSLPGTACTSIKIAGVQHEFSTIPGVKEDVTEIVLNVKSIIALLHSTGPKTVYIEASGEGVVTAGDIKADAEVEILNPEQPIATLGPDGALNMELVLDHGRGYVSAAQNKTPQTPIGTIPVDSIYTPVLKVNYTVE
;
A
#
# COMPACT_ATOMS: atom_id res chain seq x y z
N LYS A 1 37.91 -44.12 -31.23
CA LYS A 1 37.46 -42.73 -30.94
C LYS A 1 36.03 -42.88 -30.42
N GLU A 2 35.88 -43.01 -29.11
CA GLU A 2 34.58 -42.98 -28.44
C GLU A 2 34.15 -41.51 -28.34
N GLY A 3 33.04 -41.21 -29.01
CA GLY A 3 32.43 -39.88 -28.93
C GLY A 3 31.74 -39.72 -27.58
N TYR A 4 32.20 -38.77 -26.79
CA TYR A 4 31.51 -38.30 -25.59
C TYR A 4 30.16 -37.70 -26.05
N LYS A 5 29.08 -38.49 -25.85
CA LYS A 5 27.73 -37.90 -25.90
C LYS A 5 27.59 -36.98 -24.71
N THR A 6 27.75 -35.65 -24.95
CA THR A 6 27.35 -34.65 -23.97
C THR A 6 25.85 -34.78 -23.77
N LEU A 7 25.45 -35.39 -22.65
CA LEU A 7 24.06 -35.37 -22.19
C LEU A 7 23.69 -33.90 -21.91
N MET A 8 23.15 -33.24 -22.90
CA MET A 8 22.47 -31.96 -22.65
C MET A 8 21.26 -32.27 -21.77
N ILE A 9 21.31 -31.87 -20.52
CA ILE A 9 20.16 -31.90 -19.63
C ILE A 9 19.16 -30.90 -20.17
N GLU A 10 18.12 -31.38 -20.82
CA GLU A 10 17.03 -30.56 -21.34
C GLU A 10 16.16 -30.11 -20.16
N ILE A 11 16.39 -28.90 -19.66
CA ILE A 11 15.58 -28.31 -18.60
C ILE A 11 14.20 -27.98 -19.19
N LYS A 12 13.17 -28.69 -18.78
CA LYS A 12 11.80 -28.41 -19.16
C LYS A 12 11.39 -27.04 -18.64
N LYS A 13 10.88 -26.18 -19.52
CA LYS A 13 10.33 -24.88 -19.11
C LYS A 13 9.11 -25.08 -18.22
N PRO A 14 9.08 -24.49 -17.02
CA PRO A 14 7.92 -24.57 -16.16
C PRO A 14 6.73 -23.84 -16.77
N ARG A 15 5.54 -24.37 -16.53
CA ARG A 15 4.27 -23.72 -16.83
C ARG A 15 3.73 -23.09 -15.56
N ILE A 16 3.10 -21.93 -15.72
CA ILE A 16 2.41 -21.23 -14.64
C ILE A 16 0.93 -21.32 -14.96
N GLU A 17 0.17 -21.98 -14.10
CA GLU A 17 -1.27 -22.15 -14.23
C GLU A 17 -1.98 -21.47 -13.08
N CYS A 18 -2.94 -20.58 -13.40
CA CYS A 18 -3.81 -19.97 -12.40
C CYS A 18 -4.98 -20.91 -12.14
N ILE A 19 -5.12 -21.39 -10.91
CA ILE A 19 -6.16 -22.32 -10.50
C ILE A 19 -7.38 -21.59 -9.98
N GLU A 20 -7.16 -20.54 -9.22
CA GLU A 20 -8.20 -19.82 -8.51
C GLU A 20 -7.90 -18.33 -8.46
N THR A 21 -8.84 -17.55 -8.95
CA THR A 21 -8.84 -16.08 -8.86
C THR A 21 -10.28 -15.63 -8.76
N PRO A 22 -10.73 -15.03 -7.65
CA PRO A 22 -12.06 -14.46 -7.52
C PRO A 22 -12.22 -13.24 -8.44
N ALA A 23 -13.47 -12.82 -8.68
CA ALA A 23 -13.80 -11.74 -9.61
C ALA A 23 -13.21 -10.37 -9.21
N ASP A 24 -12.97 -10.15 -7.90
CA ASP A 24 -12.38 -8.94 -7.34
C ASP A 24 -10.84 -8.94 -7.37
N SER A 25 -10.23 -10.03 -7.86
CA SER A 25 -8.76 -10.21 -7.91
C SER A 25 -8.05 -10.07 -6.56
N SER A 26 -8.77 -10.21 -5.44
CA SER A 26 -8.21 -10.09 -4.08
C SER A 26 -7.33 -11.28 -3.68
N TYR A 27 -7.43 -12.40 -4.40
CA TYR A 27 -6.68 -13.62 -4.17
C TYR A 27 -6.27 -14.28 -5.50
N GLY A 28 -5.13 -14.95 -5.50
CA GLY A 28 -4.70 -15.77 -6.63
C GLY A 28 -3.93 -16.99 -6.19
N LYS A 29 -4.30 -18.18 -6.72
CA LYS A 29 -3.59 -19.42 -6.50
C LYS A 29 -3.02 -19.93 -7.81
N TYR A 30 -1.71 -20.20 -7.81
CA TYR A 30 -0.96 -20.59 -9.00
C TYR A 30 -0.22 -21.89 -8.75
N ILE A 31 -0.16 -22.77 -9.76
CA ILE A 31 0.73 -23.92 -9.81
C ILE A 31 1.85 -23.64 -10.80
N ILE A 32 3.06 -24.00 -10.41
CA ILE A 32 4.26 -23.85 -11.25
C ILE A 32 4.91 -25.24 -11.37
N GLU A 33 4.80 -25.86 -12.53
CA GLU A 33 5.29 -27.20 -12.82
C GLU A 33 5.70 -27.39 -14.30
N PRO A 34 6.56 -28.35 -14.63
CA PRO A 34 7.41 -29.13 -13.74
C PRO A 34 8.61 -28.30 -13.26
N LEU A 35 9.06 -28.56 -12.02
CA LEU A 35 10.27 -27.99 -11.48
C LEU A 35 11.25 -29.12 -11.13
N GLU A 36 12.56 -28.86 -11.29
CA GLU A 36 13.59 -29.76 -10.81
C GLU A 36 13.63 -29.77 -9.26
N ARG A 37 14.12 -30.88 -8.72
CA ARG A 37 14.23 -31.05 -7.27
C ARG A 37 15.04 -29.93 -6.62
N GLY A 38 14.45 -29.28 -5.60
CA GLY A 38 15.05 -28.16 -4.88
C GLY A 38 14.69 -26.76 -5.44
N TYR A 39 14.28 -26.66 -6.69
CA TYR A 39 13.94 -25.35 -7.29
C TYR A 39 12.64 -24.77 -6.75
N GLY A 40 11.68 -25.59 -6.33
CA GLY A 40 10.42 -25.13 -5.79
C GLY A 40 10.58 -24.19 -4.59
N THR A 41 11.42 -24.56 -3.61
CA THR A 41 11.69 -23.70 -2.45
C THR A 41 12.39 -22.40 -2.84
N THR A 42 13.38 -22.46 -3.73
CA THR A 42 14.11 -21.28 -4.19
C THR A 42 13.20 -20.31 -4.93
N LEU A 43 12.40 -20.82 -5.86
CA LEU A 43 11.48 -20.02 -6.64
C LEU A 43 10.36 -19.44 -5.76
N GLY A 44 9.76 -20.26 -4.90
CA GLY A 44 8.69 -19.83 -4.00
C GLY A 44 9.15 -18.73 -3.04
N ASN A 45 10.34 -18.88 -2.44
CA ASN A 45 10.90 -17.85 -1.56
C ASN A 45 11.25 -16.57 -2.34
N SER A 46 11.81 -16.68 -3.54
CA SER A 46 12.16 -15.53 -4.38
C SER A 46 10.91 -14.76 -4.80
N LEU A 47 9.87 -15.45 -5.26
CA LEU A 47 8.58 -14.84 -5.62
C LEU A 47 7.92 -14.17 -4.40
N ARG A 48 7.90 -14.85 -3.25
CA ARG A 48 7.39 -14.27 -2.02
C ARG A 48 8.09 -12.95 -1.69
N ARG A 49 9.41 -12.91 -1.75
CA ARG A 49 10.19 -11.68 -1.45
C ARG A 49 9.88 -10.57 -2.46
N VAL A 50 9.86 -10.87 -3.74
CA VAL A 50 9.58 -9.88 -4.79
C VAL A 50 8.17 -9.31 -4.64
N LEU A 51 7.16 -10.15 -4.45
CA LEU A 51 5.77 -9.74 -4.31
C LEU A 51 5.53 -8.85 -3.08
N LEU A 52 6.23 -9.10 -1.97
CA LEU A 52 6.06 -8.32 -0.74
C LEU A 52 6.92 -7.06 -0.66
N SER A 53 8.00 -6.93 -1.46
CA SER A 53 8.96 -5.83 -1.29
C SER A 53 9.27 -5.01 -2.53
N SER A 54 8.92 -5.48 -3.72
CA SER A 54 9.46 -4.89 -4.95
C SER A 54 8.40 -4.34 -5.91
N LEU A 55 7.12 -4.60 -5.65
CA LEU A 55 6.05 -4.06 -6.47
C LEU A 55 5.88 -2.56 -6.19
N PRO A 56 5.71 -1.76 -7.24
CA PRO A 56 5.44 -0.33 -7.09
C PRO A 56 3.99 -0.10 -6.63
N GLY A 57 3.79 1.02 -5.97
CA GLY A 57 2.46 1.47 -5.57
C GLY A 57 2.47 2.93 -5.17
N THR A 58 1.31 3.43 -4.74
CA THR A 58 1.11 4.76 -4.19
C THR A 58 0.70 4.63 -2.73
N ALA A 59 1.24 5.47 -1.87
CA ALA A 59 0.85 5.51 -0.46
C ALA A 59 0.95 6.92 0.11
N CYS A 60 0.27 7.16 1.22
CA CYS A 60 0.42 8.38 1.99
C CYS A 60 1.77 8.36 2.73
N THR A 61 2.54 9.43 2.60
CA THR A 61 3.86 9.58 3.25
C THR A 61 3.80 10.48 4.47
N SER A 62 2.89 11.45 4.47
CA SER A 62 2.68 12.36 5.59
C SER A 62 1.28 12.97 5.56
N ILE A 63 0.81 13.36 6.73
CA ILE A 63 -0.42 14.13 6.91
C ILE A 63 -0.14 15.39 7.71
N LYS A 64 -1.00 16.39 7.54
CA LYS A 64 -1.02 17.57 8.36
C LYS A 64 -2.47 17.91 8.68
N ILE A 65 -2.80 18.02 9.95
CA ILE A 65 -4.15 18.32 10.43
C ILE A 65 -4.14 19.70 11.09
N ALA A 66 -5.13 20.52 10.74
CA ALA A 66 -5.25 21.86 11.33
C ALA A 66 -5.41 21.76 12.86
N GLY A 67 -4.59 22.53 13.59
CA GLY A 67 -4.61 22.55 15.06
C GLY A 67 -3.89 21.39 15.75
N VAL A 68 -3.31 20.43 15.00
CA VAL A 68 -2.58 19.27 15.53
C VAL A 68 -1.09 19.41 15.26
N GLN A 69 -0.26 19.12 16.25
CA GLN A 69 1.20 19.20 16.13
C GLN A 69 1.92 17.84 16.20
N HIS A 70 1.26 16.82 16.72
CA HIS A 70 1.82 15.48 16.87
C HIS A 70 0.72 14.41 16.89
N GLU A 71 1.09 13.17 16.63
CA GLU A 71 0.19 12.02 16.51
C GLU A 71 -0.56 11.63 17.80
N PHE A 72 -0.07 12.02 18.96
CA PHE A 72 -0.70 11.73 20.26
C PHE A 72 -1.68 12.83 20.69
N SER A 73 -2.43 13.36 19.77
CA SER A 73 -3.42 14.43 19.98
C SER A 73 -4.82 13.94 19.72
N THR A 74 -5.79 14.68 20.23
CA THR A 74 -7.21 14.55 19.89
C THR A 74 -7.68 15.79 19.13
N ILE A 75 -8.71 15.63 18.32
CA ILE A 75 -9.31 16.72 17.55
C ILE A 75 -10.68 17.00 18.16
N PRO A 76 -11.00 18.26 18.56
CA PRO A 76 -12.30 18.58 19.11
C PRO A 76 -13.43 18.24 18.14
N GLY A 77 -14.46 17.50 18.63
CA GLY A 77 -15.59 17.09 17.81
C GLY A 77 -15.31 15.94 16.85
N VAL A 78 -14.15 15.28 16.92
CA VAL A 78 -13.83 14.06 16.19
C VAL A 78 -13.73 12.91 17.18
N LYS A 79 -14.31 11.77 16.84
CA LYS A 79 -14.40 10.60 17.71
C LYS A 79 -13.05 9.87 17.83
N GLU A 80 -12.37 9.71 16.70
CA GLU A 80 -11.08 9.04 16.59
C GLU A 80 -9.96 9.97 17.06
N ASP A 81 -8.93 9.43 17.69
CA ASP A 81 -7.69 10.16 17.93
C ASP A 81 -6.85 10.24 16.66
N VAL A 82 -5.81 11.07 16.67
CA VAL A 82 -4.95 11.26 15.50
C VAL A 82 -4.22 9.97 15.12
N THR A 83 -3.91 9.10 16.08
CA THR A 83 -3.26 7.81 15.82
C THR A 83 -4.20 6.87 15.03
N GLU A 84 -5.49 6.83 15.42
CA GLU A 84 -6.51 6.05 14.69
C GLU A 84 -6.71 6.62 13.28
N ILE A 85 -6.75 7.96 13.12
CA ILE A 85 -6.81 8.60 11.81
C ILE A 85 -5.61 8.22 10.94
N VAL A 86 -4.39 8.21 11.50
CA VAL A 86 -3.18 7.75 10.78
C VAL A 86 -3.33 6.31 10.33
N LEU A 87 -3.85 5.41 11.16
CA LEU A 87 -4.09 4.01 10.79
C LEU A 87 -5.13 3.88 9.65
N ASN A 88 -6.19 4.68 9.69
CA ASN A 88 -7.21 4.70 8.64
C ASN A 88 -6.64 5.24 7.31
N VAL A 89 -5.83 6.30 7.37
CA VAL A 89 -5.15 6.86 6.19
C VAL A 89 -4.19 5.86 5.53
N LYS A 90 -3.51 5.01 6.30
CA LYS A 90 -2.65 3.95 5.77
C LYS A 90 -3.41 2.92 4.93
N SER A 91 -4.72 2.80 5.12
CA SER A 91 -5.59 1.88 4.38
C SER A 91 -6.16 2.49 3.09
N ILE A 92 -5.87 3.75 2.79
CA ILE A 92 -6.28 4.39 1.53
C ILE A 92 -5.50 3.77 0.37
N ILE A 93 -6.25 3.37 -0.65
CA ILE A 93 -5.70 2.85 -1.90
C ILE A 93 -5.87 3.91 -2.98
N ALA A 94 -4.77 4.45 -3.45
CA ALA A 94 -4.78 5.50 -4.46
C ALA A 94 -3.92 5.13 -5.67
N LEU A 95 -4.28 5.65 -6.82
CA LEU A 95 -3.48 5.61 -8.04
C LEU A 95 -3.05 7.04 -8.36
N LEU A 96 -1.75 7.24 -8.53
CA LEU A 96 -1.14 8.52 -8.84
C LEU A 96 -0.62 8.49 -10.28
N HIS A 97 -1.10 9.42 -11.11
CA HIS A 97 -0.71 9.53 -12.53
C HIS A 97 0.43 10.53 -12.76
N SER A 98 0.78 11.33 -11.74
CA SER A 98 1.92 12.26 -11.81
C SER A 98 3.25 11.54 -11.56
N THR A 99 4.36 12.18 -11.91
CA THR A 99 5.72 11.64 -11.70
C THR A 99 6.31 11.98 -10.33
N GLY A 100 5.63 12.78 -9.51
CA GLY A 100 6.10 13.23 -8.20
C GLY A 100 5.01 13.24 -7.15
N PRO A 101 5.34 13.59 -5.90
CA PRO A 101 4.38 13.61 -4.81
C PRO A 101 3.27 14.62 -5.09
N LYS A 102 2.06 14.29 -4.63
CA LYS A 102 0.87 15.13 -4.72
C LYS A 102 0.28 15.36 -3.33
N THR A 103 -0.13 16.60 -3.09
CA THR A 103 -0.88 16.96 -1.90
C THR A 103 -2.36 17.00 -2.24
N VAL A 104 -3.15 16.27 -1.46
CA VAL A 104 -4.61 16.24 -1.53
C VAL A 104 -5.19 16.69 -0.20
N TYR A 105 -6.46 17.11 -0.20
CA TYR A 105 -7.05 17.77 0.95
C TYR A 105 -8.37 17.09 1.35
N ILE A 106 -8.63 17.05 2.65
CA ILE A 106 -9.95 16.78 3.22
C ILE A 106 -10.40 18.03 3.95
N GLU A 107 -11.59 18.51 3.63
CA GLU A 107 -12.27 19.59 4.33
C GLU A 107 -13.70 19.14 4.60
N ALA A 108 -13.94 18.69 5.83
CA ALA A 108 -15.24 18.20 6.28
C ALA A 108 -15.68 18.93 7.54
N SER A 109 -16.98 19.21 7.64
CA SER A 109 -17.58 19.84 8.81
C SER A 109 -19.02 19.36 9.01
N GLY A 110 -19.46 19.30 10.27
CA GLY A 110 -20.77 18.78 10.66
C GLY A 110 -20.76 17.28 10.93
N GLU A 111 -21.85 16.79 11.50
CA GLU A 111 -21.99 15.39 11.93
C GLU A 111 -21.97 14.42 10.74
N GLY A 112 -21.10 13.42 10.80
CA GLY A 112 -21.00 12.40 9.75
C GLY A 112 -19.70 11.64 9.76
N VAL A 113 -19.62 10.61 8.91
CA VAL A 113 -18.38 9.85 8.67
C VAL A 113 -17.66 10.45 7.49
N VAL A 114 -16.40 10.83 7.71
CA VAL A 114 -15.49 11.26 6.65
C VAL A 114 -14.82 10.04 6.06
N THR A 115 -14.89 9.90 4.75
CA THR A 115 -14.34 8.76 4.02
C THR A 115 -13.24 9.19 3.04
N ALA A 116 -12.55 8.23 2.45
CA ALA A 116 -11.57 8.53 1.40
C ALA A 116 -12.18 9.19 0.15
N GLY A 117 -13.50 9.02 -0.05
CA GLY A 117 -14.24 9.71 -1.12
C GLY A 117 -14.38 11.23 -0.93
N ASP A 118 -14.21 11.74 0.30
CA ASP A 118 -14.23 13.15 0.61
C ASP A 118 -12.88 13.85 0.31
N ILE A 119 -11.89 13.10 -0.15
CA ILE A 119 -10.59 13.66 -0.55
C ILE A 119 -10.77 14.51 -1.80
N LYS A 120 -10.43 15.77 -1.69
CA LYS A 120 -10.36 16.69 -2.82
C LYS A 120 -9.06 16.45 -3.59
N ALA A 121 -9.17 15.66 -4.65
CA ALA A 121 -8.07 15.29 -5.53
C ALA A 121 -8.23 15.97 -6.90
N ASP A 122 -7.11 16.20 -7.58
CA ASP A 122 -7.09 16.61 -8.99
C ASP A 122 -7.19 15.38 -9.92
N ALA A 123 -7.21 15.59 -11.23
CA ALA A 123 -7.29 14.53 -12.24
C ALA A 123 -6.08 13.57 -12.24
N GLU A 124 -5.01 13.91 -11.51
CA GLU A 124 -3.80 13.09 -11.42
C GLU A 124 -3.83 12.10 -10.24
N VAL A 125 -4.87 12.16 -9.39
CA VAL A 125 -5.04 11.27 -8.23
C VAL A 125 -6.40 10.61 -8.28
N GLU A 126 -6.42 9.29 -8.28
CA GLU A 126 -7.63 8.47 -8.25
C GLU A 126 -7.67 7.66 -6.95
N ILE A 127 -8.76 7.76 -6.20
CA ILE A 127 -8.99 6.96 -4.98
C ILE A 127 -9.77 5.72 -5.38
N LEU A 128 -9.20 4.54 -5.12
CA LEU A 128 -9.77 3.26 -5.53
C LEU A 128 -10.72 2.66 -4.50
N ASN A 129 -10.63 3.08 -3.23
CA ASN A 129 -11.52 2.65 -2.14
C ASN A 129 -12.19 3.86 -1.44
N PRO A 130 -13.08 4.58 -2.12
CA PRO A 130 -13.69 5.81 -1.60
C PRO A 130 -14.53 5.59 -0.33
N GLU A 131 -14.99 4.39 -0.08
CA GLU A 131 -15.77 4.00 1.11
C GLU A 131 -14.92 3.82 2.38
N GLN A 132 -13.58 3.85 2.27
CA GLN A 132 -12.69 3.69 3.42
C GLN A 132 -12.93 4.81 4.46
N PRO A 133 -13.38 4.49 5.69
CA PRO A 133 -13.59 5.50 6.72
C PRO A 133 -12.25 6.05 7.21
N ILE A 134 -12.22 7.35 7.43
CA ILE A 134 -11.04 8.08 7.95
C ILE A 134 -11.31 8.58 9.36
N ALA A 135 -12.44 9.26 9.58
CA ALA A 135 -12.81 9.83 10.86
C ALA A 135 -14.33 9.98 10.96
N THR A 136 -14.86 10.06 12.20
CA THR A 136 -16.27 10.34 12.50
C THR A 136 -16.37 11.69 13.18
N LEU A 137 -17.13 12.62 12.59
CA LEU A 137 -17.37 13.93 13.12
C LEU A 137 -18.64 13.96 13.95
N GLY A 138 -18.61 14.63 15.10
CA GLY A 138 -19.79 15.02 15.86
C GLY A 138 -20.44 16.29 15.32
N PRO A 139 -21.54 16.78 15.97
CA PRO A 139 -22.31 17.93 15.47
C PRO A 139 -21.49 19.20 15.24
N ASP A 140 -20.52 19.46 16.10
CA ASP A 140 -19.60 20.62 16.00
C ASP A 140 -18.22 20.25 15.48
N GLY A 141 -18.07 19.02 14.95
CA GLY A 141 -16.80 18.50 14.46
C GLY A 141 -16.39 19.10 13.13
N ALA A 142 -15.09 19.36 12.97
CA ALA A 142 -14.49 19.75 11.70
C ALA A 142 -13.13 19.08 11.53
N LEU A 143 -12.85 18.60 10.32
CA LEU A 143 -11.58 17.99 9.95
C LEU A 143 -11.02 18.68 8.70
N ASN A 144 -9.92 19.38 8.88
CA ASN A 144 -9.14 19.96 7.79
C ASN A 144 -7.78 19.29 7.78
N MET A 145 -7.52 18.48 6.76
CA MET A 145 -6.33 17.65 6.66
C MET A 145 -5.72 17.72 5.26
N GLU A 146 -4.41 17.86 5.22
CA GLU A 146 -3.58 17.70 4.02
C GLU A 146 -2.95 16.31 4.06
N LEU A 147 -2.95 15.59 2.94
CA LEU A 147 -2.29 14.31 2.77
C LEU A 147 -1.31 14.42 1.61
N VAL A 148 -0.11 13.91 1.79
CA VAL A 148 0.88 13.80 0.72
C VAL A 148 0.94 12.36 0.25
N LEU A 149 0.58 12.14 -1.02
CA LEU A 149 0.66 10.85 -1.70
C LEU A 149 1.92 10.82 -2.56
N ASP A 150 2.63 9.71 -2.56
CA ASP A 150 3.85 9.53 -3.35
C ASP A 150 3.96 8.09 -3.87
N HIS A 151 4.81 7.92 -4.87
CA HIS A 151 5.19 6.62 -5.42
C HIS A 151 6.31 5.98 -4.60
N GLY A 152 6.25 4.67 -4.49
CA GLY A 152 7.32 3.91 -3.84
C GLY A 152 7.22 2.42 -4.09
N ARG A 153 7.98 1.66 -3.30
CA ARG A 153 8.01 0.19 -3.36
C ARG A 153 8.11 -0.40 -1.97
N GLY A 154 7.39 -1.49 -1.76
CA GLY A 154 7.43 -2.23 -0.51
C GLY A 154 6.90 -1.42 0.68
N TYR A 155 7.72 -1.22 1.70
CA TYR A 155 7.39 -0.53 2.94
C TYR A 155 8.46 0.51 3.28
N VAL A 156 8.02 1.71 3.61
CA VAL A 156 8.87 2.80 4.10
C VAL A 156 8.31 3.29 5.43
N SER A 157 9.13 3.28 6.48
CA SER A 157 8.70 3.71 7.80
C SER A 157 8.52 5.23 7.90
N ALA A 158 7.66 5.68 8.81
CA ALA A 158 7.45 7.11 9.10
C ALA A 158 8.77 7.85 9.42
N ALA A 159 9.70 7.18 10.10
CA ALA A 159 11.02 7.76 10.39
C ALA A 159 11.85 8.06 9.12
N GLN A 160 11.69 7.25 8.06
CA GLN A 160 12.34 7.47 6.76
C GLN A 160 11.61 8.52 5.93
N ASN A 161 10.30 8.66 6.08
CA ASN A 161 9.50 9.70 5.43
C ASN A 161 9.75 11.09 6.05
N LYS A 162 10.26 11.13 7.28
CA LYS A 162 10.60 12.38 7.96
C LYS A 162 11.92 12.93 7.43
N THR A 163 11.89 14.10 6.82
CA THR A 163 13.08 14.82 6.35
C THR A 163 13.44 15.99 7.27
N PRO A 164 14.69 16.48 7.27
CA PRO A 164 15.05 17.68 8.05
C PRO A 164 14.27 18.93 7.65
N GLN A 165 13.70 18.97 6.45
CA GLN A 165 12.91 20.08 5.95
C GLN A 165 11.40 19.91 6.21
N THR A 166 10.98 18.82 6.86
CA THR A 166 9.55 18.58 7.16
C THR A 166 9.00 19.70 8.04
N PRO A 167 7.93 20.41 7.61
CA PRO A 167 7.35 21.50 8.38
C PRO A 167 6.82 21.02 9.74
N ILE A 168 6.82 21.96 10.72
CA ILE A 168 6.23 21.68 12.04
C ILE A 168 4.73 21.38 11.87
N GLY A 169 4.23 20.38 12.60
CA GLY A 169 2.83 19.93 12.51
C GLY A 169 2.58 18.91 11.39
N THR A 170 3.60 18.56 10.58
CA THR A 170 3.49 17.44 9.65
C THR A 170 3.80 16.14 10.38
N ILE A 171 2.87 15.20 10.31
CA ILE A 171 2.96 13.87 10.93
C ILE A 171 3.37 12.90 9.82
N PRO A 172 4.57 12.31 9.89
CA PRO A 172 4.99 11.30 8.93
C PRO A 172 4.18 10.02 9.15
N VAL A 173 3.84 9.34 8.06
CA VAL A 173 3.05 8.11 8.05
C VAL A 173 3.89 6.98 7.46
N ASP A 174 3.77 5.77 8.04
CA ASP A 174 4.34 4.58 7.41
C ASP A 174 3.66 4.31 6.08
N SER A 175 4.45 4.22 5.02
CA SER A 175 3.93 4.03 3.67
C SER A 175 4.01 2.56 3.24
N ILE A 176 2.87 1.95 2.97
CA ILE A 176 2.74 0.59 2.46
C ILE A 176 2.43 0.70 0.98
N TYR A 177 3.45 0.57 0.14
CA TYR A 177 3.32 0.70 -1.32
C TYR A 177 2.93 -0.61 -2.00
N THR A 178 3.21 -1.76 -1.37
CA THR A 178 2.90 -3.05 -1.96
C THR A 178 1.41 -3.34 -1.95
N PRO A 179 0.81 -3.73 -3.08
CA PRO A 179 -0.60 -4.16 -3.13
C PRO A 179 -0.80 -5.56 -2.54
N VAL A 180 0.28 -6.32 -2.34
CA VAL A 180 0.23 -7.70 -1.86
C VAL A 180 0.44 -7.73 -0.35
N LEU A 181 -0.60 -8.14 0.39
CA LEU A 181 -0.59 -8.20 1.85
C LEU A 181 -0.02 -9.51 2.39
N LYS A 182 -0.23 -10.62 1.68
CA LYS A 182 0.17 -11.95 2.14
C LYS A 182 0.56 -12.86 0.97
N VAL A 183 1.67 -13.56 1.11
CA VAL A 183 2.12 -14.59 0.15
C VAL A 183 2.50 -15.84 0.92
N ASN A 184 1.94 -16.98 0.52
CA ASN A 184 2.33 -18.30 0.99
C ASN A 184 2.67 -19.18 -0.21
N TYR A 185 3.50 -20.18 -0.01
CA TYR A 185 3.78 -21.23 -0.99
C TYR A 185 4.01 -22.57 -0.30
N THR A 186 3.72 -23.63 -1.01
CA THR A 186 4.02 -25.02 -0.64
C THR A 186 4.78 -25.68 -1.79
N VAL A 187 5.61 -26.67 -1.48
CA VAL A 187 6.37 -27.45 -2.46
C VAL A 187 6.03 -28.91 -2.22
N GLU A 188 5.56 -29.60 -3.27
CA GLU A 188 5.22 -31.03 -3.29
C GLU A 188 6.20 -31.82 -4.14
#